data_81b24cb30686bf78cc6c15b2e7513e20
#
_entry.id   81b24cb30686bf78cc6c15b2e7513e20
#
_cell.length_a   1.000
_cell.length_b   1.000
_cell.length_c   1.000
_cell.angle_alpha   90.00
_cell.angle_beta   90.00
_cell.angle_gamma   90.00
#
_symmetry.space_group_name_H-M   'P 1'
#
loop_
_entity.id
_entity.type
_entity.pdbx_description
1 polymer ?
#
loop_
_entity_poly.entity_id
_entity_poly.type
_entity_poly.pdbx_seq_one_letter_code
_entity_poly.pdbx_strand_id
1 'polypeptide(L)'
;MSALPNSDRPGSSENPPKLHRALKARHLTMIAIGGSIGTGLFVASGASISQAGPGGAMIAYMLIGLMVYFLMTSLGEMAAFMPVSGSFATYGAKYVDEGFGFALGWNYWYNWAVTIAVELVAAQLVMHYWFPDVPGVWWSAAFLGVMFLLNALTVRGFGEAEYWFALIKVVTVVAFIGVGLLMIFGILKGAPHGGWSNLTIGDAPFAGGLPAMMGVAMIAGFSFQGTELIGVAAGESENPRTTIPRAVRQVFWRILLFYVLAIFVIGVLIPYTDPNLLKTDVTDIGVSPFTLVFRHAGLAFAAGVMNAVILTAVLSAGNSGMYASTRMLYNLATEGRAPKLFAKLSAGGVPRNALYATTAVGALCFFTSLYGDKTVYMWLLNTSGMTGFIAWLGIAVSHYRFRKGYVKQGYRVDQLPYESKWFPFGPLFAFVLCIVIALGQDYQAFLANRIDWAGVVATYVGIPLFLVVWLGYRLVKKSRFVRYEDMEIAPWVAANRDGRRGAQAQPVSQHETA
;
A
#
# COMPACT_ATOMS: atom_id res chain seq x y z
N MET A 1 -7.43 -29.90 65.94
CA MET A 1 -7.46 -28.69 65.13
C MET A 1 -6.62 -28.93 63.89
N SER A 2 -7.26 -29.35 62.82
CA SER A 2 -6.62 -29.76 61.58
C SER A 2 -6.50 -28.56 60.64
N ALA A 3 -5.27 -28.30 60.17
CA ALA A 3 -5.00 -27.35 59.12
C ALA A 3 -5.47 -27.92 57.76
N LEU A 4 -6.33 -27.20 57.07
CA LEU A 4 -6.76 -27.50 55.70
C LEU A 4 -5.63 -27.23 54.70
N PRO A 5 -5.43 -28.08 53.67
CA PRO A 5 -4.40 -27.87 52.69
C PRO A 5 -4.72 -26.72 51.72
N ASN A 6 -3.70 -25.98 51.42
CA ASN A 6 -3.68 -24.90 50.44
C ASN A 6 -3.95 -25.51 49.04
N SER A 7 -5.18 -25.41 48.52
CA SER A 7 -5.53 -25.83 47.17
C SER A 7 -5.01 -24.80 46.16
N ASP A 8 -4.19 -25.32 45.26
CA ASP A 8 -3.71 -24.74 44.00
C ASP A 8 -4.67 -23.72 43.39
N ARG A 9 -4.17 -22.50 43.17
CA ARG A 9 -4.77 -21.53 42.27
C ARG A 9 -4.22 -21.80 40.88
N PRO A 10 -5.00 -22.37 39.95
CA PRO A 10 -4.64 -22.35 38.55
C PRO A 10 -5.08 -21.00 37.97
N GLY A 11 -4.19 -20.31 37.33
CA GLY A 11 -4.56 -19.16 36.53
C GLY A 11 -3.60 -17.99 36.56
N SER A 12 -2.33 -18.22 36.25
CA SER A 12 -1.58 -17.20 35.58
C SER A 12 -2.24 -16.98 34.22
N SER A 13 -3.04 -15.91 34.09
CA SER A 13 -3.49 -15.42 32.79
C SER A 13 -2.22 -15.06 32.01
N GLU A 14 -1.69 -16.02 31.25
CA GLU A 14 -0.69 -15.73 30.24
C GLU A 14 -1.30 -14.69 29.32
N ASN A 15 -0.78 -13.46 29.39
CA ASN A 15 -1.09 -12.45 28.41
C ASN A 15 -0.83 -13.05 27.02
N PRO A 16 -1.78 -12.95 26.08
CA PRO A 16 -1.55 -13.52 24.76
C PRO A 16 -0.25 -12.96 24.18
N PRO A 17 0.54 -13.79 23.50
CA PRO A 17 1.83 -13.39 22.97
C PRO A 17 1.63 -12.17 22.06
N LYS A 18 2.35 -11.09 22.35
CA LYS A 18 2.28 -9.83 21.61
C LYS A 18 3.39 -9.79 20.57
N LEU A 19 3.10 -9.17 19.42
CA LEU A 19 4.13 -8.88 18.42
C LEU A 19 5.25 -8.04 19.03
N HIS A 20 6.50 -8.32 18.63
CA HIS A 20 7.66 -7.59 19.14
C HIS A 20 7.73 -6.18 18.54
N ARG A 21 7.85 -5.14 19.36
CA ARG A 21 8.08 -3.76 18.93
C ARG A 21 9.56 -3.56 18.59
N ALA A 22 9.96 -3.95 17.38
CA ALA A 22 11.35 -3.95 16.94
C ALA A 22 11.63 -3.04 15.73
N LEU A 23 10.59 -2.37 15.18
CA LEU A 23 10.74 -1.44 14.07
C LEU A 23 11.16 -0.05 14.57
N LYS A 24 12.40 0.34 14.23
CA LYS A 24 12.94 1.66 14.53
C LYS A 24 12.34 2.74 13.62
N ALA A 25 12.50 4.02 14.01
CA ALA A 25 12.04 5.16 13.22
C ALA A 25 12.53 5.13 11.77
N ARG A 26 13.79 4.73 11.51
CA ARG A 26 14.37 4.62 10.17
C ARG A 26 13.64 3.58 9.31
N HIS A 27 13.25 2.43 9.91
CA HIS A 27 12.52 1.37 9.20
C HIS A 27 11.14 1.86 8.77
N LEU A 28 10.38 2.47 9.69
CA LEU A 28 9.05 3.03 9.39
C LEU A 28 9.11 4.16 8.37
N THR A 29 10.13 5.02 8.43
CA THR A 29 10.37 6.06 7.44
C THR A 29 10.58 5.44 6.04
N MET A 30 11.41 4.40 5.93
CA MET A 30 11.67 3.76 4.65
C MET A 30 10.49 2.93 4.15
N ILE A 31 9.77 2.24 5.03
CA ILE A 31 8.49 1.60 4.68
C ILE A 31 7.49 2.65 4.15
N ALA A 32 7.41 3.79 4.82
CA ALA A 32 6.54 4.89 4.39
C ALA A 32 6.93 5.46 3.03
N ILE A 33 8.23 5.59 2.73
CA ILE A 33 8.73 6.18 1.49
C ILE A 33 8.77 5.15 0.36
N GLY A 34 9.28 3.96 0.62
CA GLY A 34 9.57 2.94 -0.39
C GLY A 34 8.50 1.88 -0.57
N GLY A 35 7.62 1.67 0.42
CA GLY A 35 6.66 0.56 0.41
C GLY A 35 5.65 0.58 -0.73
N SER A 36 5.35 1.75 -1.29
CA SER A 36 4.45 1.88 -2.46
C SER A 36 5.17 2.08 -3.79
N ILE A 37 6.50 2.24 -3.81
CA ILE A 37 7.26 2.36 -5.05
C ILE A 37 7.52 0.95 -5.58
N GLY A 38 6.73 0.52 -6.55
CA GLY A 38 6.76 -0.79 -7.19
C GLY A 38 6.48 -0.70 -8.69
N THR A 39 5.89 -1.75 -9.26
CA THR A 39 5.49 -1.84 -10.67
C THR A 39 4.57 -0.71 -11.09
N GLY A 40 3.71 -0.22 -10.20
CA GLY A 40 2.80 0.89 -10.48
C GLY A 40 3.52 2.16 -10.97
N LEU A 41 4.62 2.55 -10.32
CA LEU A 41 5.38 3.73 -10.75
C LEU A 41 6.34 3.42 -11.89
N PHE A 42 7.13 2.35 -11.76
CA PHE A 42 8.21 2.09 -12.73
C PHE A 42 7.72 1.59 -14.08
N VAL A 43 6.56 0.94 -14.14
CA VAL A 43 6.02 0.33 -15.35
C VAL A 43 4.71 0.97 -15.79
N ALA A 44 3.70 1.00 -14.92
CA ALA A 44 2.35 1.44 -15.27
C ALA A 44 2.25 2.96 -15.55
N SER A 45 3.25 3.75 -15.16
CA SER A 45 3.31 5.18 -15.50
C SER A 45 3.40 5.44 -17.00
N GLY A 46 4.03 4.53 -17.77
CA GLY A 46 4.06 4.60 -19.23
C GLY A 46 2.66 4.45 -19.84
N ALA A 47 1.91 3.44 -19.40
CA ALA A 47 0.53 3.22 -19.82
C ALA A 47 -0.36 4.42 -19.46
N SER A 48 -0.14 5.04 -18.32
CA SER A 48 -0.89 6.24 -17.91
C SER A 48 -0.70 7.41 -18.88
N ILE A 49 0.54 7.65 -19.31
CA ILE A 49 0.85 8.74 -20.27
C ILE A 49 0.33 8.40 -21.66
N SER A 50 0.46 7.15 -22.12
CA SER A 50 -0.04 6.75 -23.43
C SER A 50 -1.56 6.86 -23.55
N GLN A 51 -2.30 6.56 -22.48
CA GLN A 51 -3.77 6.57 -22.48
C GLN A 51 -4.37 7.97 -22.36
N ALA A 52 -3.89 8.77 -21.42
CA ALA A 52 -4.50 10.08 -21.08
C ALA A 52 -3.67 11.28 -21.54
N GLY A 53 -2.54 11.07 -22.18
CA GLY A 53 -1.57 12.12 -22.46
C GLY A 53 -0.83 12.61 -21.20
N PRO A 54 0.22 13.44 -21.35
CA PRO A 54 1.03 13.90 -20.24
C PRO A 54 0.25 14.72 -19.22
N GLY A 55 -0.65 15.60 -19.66
CA GLY A 55 -1.49 16.44 -18.79
C GLY A 55 -2.55 15.63 -18.06
N GLY A 56 -3.24 14.73 -18.78
CA GLY A 56 -4.26 13.86 -18.19
C GLY A 56 -3.68 12.92 -17.12
N ALA A 57 -2.53 12.29 -17.41
CA ALA A 57 -1.82 11.48 -16.44
C ALA A 57 -1.38 12.30 -15.22
N MET A 58 -0.83 13.49 -15.42
CA MET A 58 -0.41 14.37 -14.32
C MET A 58 -1.58 14.75 -13.42
N ILE A 59 -2.73 15.15 -13.98
CA ILE A 59 -3.93 15.50 -13.19
C ILE A 59 -4.41 14.28 -12.40
N ALA A 60 -4.47 13.10 -13.04
CA ALA A 60 -4.89 11.87 -12.36
C ALA A 60 -3.97 11.55 -11.17
N TYR A 61 -2.65 11.56 -11.36
CA TYR A 61 -1.70 11.31 -10.28
C TYR A 61 -1.73 12.38 -9.17
N MET A 62 -1.94 13.66 -9.50
CA MET A 62 -2.11 14.72 -8.51
C MET A 62 -3.39 14.53 -7.69
N LEU A 63 -4.51 14.21 -8.35
CA LEU A 63 -5.80 14.01 -7.70
C LEU A 63 -5.77 12.81 -6.75
N ILE A 64 -5.24 11.67 -7.23
CA ILE A 64 -5.06 10.48 -6.40
C ILE A 64 -4.04 10.73 -5.29
N GLY A 65 -2.94 11.41 -5.57
CA GLY A 65 -1.96 11.80 -4.57
C GLY A 65 -2.56 12.64 -3.45
N LEU A 66 -3.41 13.62 -3.78
CA LEU A 66 -4.14 14.41 -2.80
C LEU A 66 -5.10 13.55 -1.96
N MET A 67 -5.83 12.64 -2.61
CA MET A 67 -6.69 11.68 -1.91
C MET A 67 -5.89 10.83 -0.91
N VAL A 68 -4.77 10.26 -1.35
CA VAL A 68 -3.90 9.43 -0.52
C VAL A 68 -3.30 10.25 0.62
N TYR A 69 -2.92 11.50 0.38
CA TYR A 69 -2.46 12.39 1.45
C TYR A 69 -3.51 12.55 2.56
N PHE A 70 -4.78 12.79 2.20
CA PHE A 70 -5.87 12.89 3.18
C PHE A 70 -6.14 11.56 3.88
N LEU A 71 -6.05 10.44 3.17
CA LEU A 71 -6.16 9.11 3.77
C LEU A 71 -5.05 8.84 4.78
N MET A 72 -3.82 9.23 4.44
CA MET A 72 -2.67 9.00 5.32
C MET A 72 -2.71 9.90 6.56
N THR A 73 -3.18 11.15 6.45
CA THR A 73 -3.41 11.99 7.62
C THR A 73 -4.53 11.42 8.51
N SER A 74 -5.59 10.88 7.92
CA SER A 74 -6.68 10.20 8.63
C SER A 74 -6.21 8.94 9.35
N LEU A 75 -5.48 8.09 8.65
CA LEU A 75 -4.89 6.87 9.21
C LEU A 75 -3.86 7.19 10.31
N GLY A 76 -3.03 8.20 10.07
CA GLY A 76 -2.01 8.65 11.02
C GLY A 76 -2.59 9.12 12.34
N GLU A 77 -3.74 9.79 12.33
CA GLU A 77 -4.44 10.22 13.55
C GLU A 77 -4.91 9.00 14.36
N MET A 78 -5.57 8.05 13.72
CA MET A 78 -6.02 6.83 14.40
C MET A 78 -4.86 5.97 14.88
N ALA A 79 -3.81 5.81 14.05
CA ALA A 79 -2.66 4.97 14.37
C ALA A 79 -1.75 5.58 15.45
N ALA A 80 -1.63 6.90 15.53
CA ALA A 80 -0.92 7.55 16.62
C ALA A 80 -1.72 7.47 17.94
N PHE A 81 -3.06 7.50 17.85
CA PHE A 81 -3.94 7.39 19.02
C PHE A 81 -4.03 5.93 19.53
N MET A 82 -4.20 4.97 18.65
CA MET A 82 -4.34 3.54 18.95
C MET A 82 -3.43 2.70 18.05
N PRO A 83 -2.14 2.55 18.39
CA PRO A 83 -1.16 1.83 17.56
C PRO A 83 -1.36 0.31 17.72
N VAL A 84 -2.08 -0.28 16.76
CA VAL A 84 -2.39 -1.71 16.68
C VAL A 84 -2.07 -2.27 15.30
N SER A 85 -1.61 -3.50 15.21
CA SER A 85 -1.23 -4.15 13.94
C SER A 85 -2.44 -4.43 13.03
N GLY A 86 -3.65 -4.53 13.58
CA GLY A 86 -4.88 -4.65 12.82
C GLY A 86 -5.32 -3.36 12.14
N SER A 87 -4.70 -2.22 12.52
CA SER A 87 -4.89 -0.93 11.87
C SER A 87 -6.37 -0.64 11.54
N PHE A 88 -6.66 -0.25 10.31
CA PHE A 88 -8.01 0.14 9.88
C PHE A 88 -9.06 -0.97 9.96
N ALA A 89 -8.70 -2.26 9.96
CA ALA A 89 -9.64 -3.35 10.24
C ALA A 89 -10.12 -3.31 11.69
N THR A 90 -9.21 -3.09 12.64
CA THR A 90 -9.54 -2.89 14.06
C THR A 90 -10.31 -1.58 14.27
N TYR A 91 -9.90 -0.48 13.59
CA TYR A 91 -10.62 0.80 13.67
C TYR A 91 -12.03 0.67 13.09
N GLY A 92 -12.20 -0.03 11.95
CA GLY A 92 -13.50 -0.32 11.36
C GLY A 92 -14.41 -1.06 12.33
N ALA A 93 -13.88 -2.07 13.03
CA ALA A 93 -14.64 -2.81 14.01
C ALA A 93 -15.04 -1.97 15.24
N LYS A 94 -14.13 -1.13 15.74
CA LYS A 94 -14.37 -0.33 16.95
C LYS A 94 -15.18 0.94 16.70
N TYR A 95 -15.12 1.49 15.49
CA TYR A 95 -15.75 2.78 15.19
C TYR A 95 -16.94 2.69 14.22
N VAL A 96 -17.06 1.58 13.46
CA VAL A 96 -18.20 1.36 12.54
C VAL A 96 -19.07 0.21 13.02
N ASP A 97 -18.66 -1.03 12.79
CA ASP A 97 -19.23 -2.25 13.37
C ASP A 97 -18.26 -3.43 13.20
N GLU A 98 -18.45 -4.50 13.99
CA GLU A 98 -17.58 -5.67 13.93
C GLU A 98 -17.54 -6.34 12.55
N GLY A 99 -18.70 -6.41 11.86
CA GLY A 99 -18.79 -7.00 10.52
C GLY A 99 -18.01 -6.20 9.49
N PHE A 100 -18.04 -4.87 9.59
CA PHE A 100 -17.23 -3.99 8.73
C PHE A 100 -15.74 -4.23 8.94
N GLY A 101 -15.28 -4.27 10.19
CA GLY A 101 -13.89 -4.57 10.51
C GLY A 101 -13.47 -5.98 10.09
N PHE A 102 -14.37 -6.98 10.22
CA PHE A 102 -14.16 -8.33 9.71
C PHE A 102 -13.93 -8.32 8.19
N ALA A 103 -14.83 -7.71 7.45
CA ALA A 103 -14.75 -7.64 5.99
C ALA A 103 -13.51 -6.87 5.51
N LEU A 104 -13.17 -5.74 6.16
CA LEU A 104 -11.96 -4.98 5.83
C LEU A 104 -10.69 -5.79 6.07
N GLY A 105 -10.61 -6.53 7.18
CA GLY A 105 -9.44 -7.33 7.49
C GLY A 105 -9.20 -8.45 6.49
N TRP A 106 -10.25 -9.20 6.14
CA TRP A 106 -10.17 -10.25 5.13
C TRP A 106 -9.91 -9.70 3.73
N ASN A 107 -10.55 -8.58 3.36
CA ASN A 107 -10.28 -7.87 2.10
C ASN A 107 -8.81 -7.45 1.98
N TYR A 108 -8.22 -6.90 3.03
CA TYR A 108 -6.83 -6.44 3.02
C TYR A 108 -5.81 -7.59 3.04
N TRP A 109 -6.09 -8.65 3.81
CA TRP A 109 -5.29 -9.87 3.73
C TRP A 109 -5.26 -10.42 2.30
N TYR A 110 -6.43 -10.55 1.69
CA TYR A 110 -6.58 -11.04 0.33
C TYR A 110 -5.87 -10.13 -0.68
N ASN A 111 -6.08 -8.82 -0.59
CA ASN A 111 -5.42 -7.84 -1.45
C ASN A 111 -3.91 -8.06 -1.51
N TRP A 112 -3.26 -8.05 -0.36
CA TRP A 112 -1.80 -8.19 -0.33
C TRP A 112 -1.32 -9.61 -0.63
N ALA A 113 -2.07 -10.64 -0.26
CA ALA A 113 -1.72 -12.01 -0.59
C ALA A 113 -1.75 -12.26 -2.12
N VAL A 114 -2.71 -11.66 -2.83
CA VAL A 114 -2.77 -11.71 -4.30
C VAL A 114 -1.71 -10.79 -4.92
N THR A 115 -1.45 -9.62 -4.34
CA THR A 115 -0.40 -8.71 -4.81
C THR A 115 0.98 -9.38 -4.80
N ILE A 116 1.29 -10.26 -3.84
CA ILE A 116 2.53 -11.07 -3.88
C ILE A 116 2.62 -11.86 -5.19
N ALA A 117 1.52 -12.49 -5.62
CA ALA A 117 1.52 -13.23 -6.88
C ALA A 117 1.70 -12.31 -8.10
N VAL A 118 1.07 -11.11 -8.09
CA VAL A 118 1.29 -10.07 -9.13
C VAL A 118 2.77 -9.70 -9.25
N GLU A 119 3.39 -9.39 -8.12
CA GLU A 119 4.80 -8.96 -8.09
C GLU A 119 5.75 -10.11 -8.49
N LEU A 120 5.42 -11.36 -8.16
CA LEU A 120 6.21 -12.52 -8.61
C LEU A 120 6.12 -12.74 -10.10
N VAL A 121 4.94 -12.55 -10.71
CA VAL A 121 4.78 -12.61 -12.16
C VAL A 121 5.54 -11.46 -12.83
N ALA A 122 5.49 -10.26 -12.28
CA ALA A 122 6.28 -9.14 -12.76
C ALA A 122 7.79 -9.41 -12.65
N ALA A 123 8.25 -10.00 -11.55
CA ALA A 123 9.66 -10.33 -11.34
C ALA A 123 10.17 -11.36 -12.37
N GLN A 124 9.38 -12.40 -12.70
CA GLN A 124 9.80 -13.36 -13.73
C GLN A 124 9.90 -12.71 -15.12
N LEU A 125 9.00 -11.77 -15.45
CA LEU A 125 9.07 -11.03 -16.71
C LEU A 125 10.34 -10.18 -16.81
N VAL A 126 10.73 -9.52 -15.71
CA VAL A 126 12.00 -8.79 -15.63
C VAL A 126 13.19 -9.72 -15.85
N MET A 127 13.16 -10.93 -15.28
CA MET A 127 14.24 -11.90 -15.42
C MET A 127 14.40 -12.42 -16.85
N HIS A 128 13.33 -12.48 -17.64
CA HIS A 128 13.40 -12.84 -19.06
C HIS A 128 14.30 -11.89 -19.88
N TYR A 129 14.50 -10.65 -19.44
CA TYR A 129 15.45 -9.73 -20.08
C TYR A 129 16.89 -10.27 -20.11
N TRP A 130 17.34 -10.91 -19.03
CA TRP A 130 18.69 -11.46 -18.93
C TRP A 130 18.75 -12.97 -19.28
N PHE A 131 17.67 -13.69 -19.03
CA PHE A 131 17.58 -15.14 -19.14
C PHE A 131 16.32 -15.55 -19.89
N PRO A 132 16.23 -15.26 -21.20
CA PRO A 132 15.00 -15.51 -21.98
C PRO A 132 14.64 -16.99 -22.08
N ASP A 133 15.65 -17.88 -22.01
CA ASP A 133 15.45 -19.33 -22.17
C ASP A 133 15.06 -20.04 -20.86
N VAL A 134 15.11 -19.33 -19.72
CA VAL A 134 14.76 -19.92 -18.42
C VAL A 134 13.27 -19.75 -18.16
N PRO A 135 12.50 -20.84 -17.95
CA PRO A 135 11.08 -20.74 -17.62
C PRO A 135 10.83 -19.86 -16.39
N GLY A 136 9.93 -18.88 -16.52
CA GLY A 136 9.65 -17.87 -15.48
C GLY A 136 9.23 -18.46 -14.12
N VAL A 137 8.61 -19.65 -14.14
CA VAL A 137 8.17 -20.36 -12.94
C VAL A 137 9.31 -20.61 -11.94
N TRP A 138 10.54 -20.85 -12.41
CA TRP A 138 11.70 -21.05 -11.54
C TRP A 138 12.10 -19.78 -10.82
N TRP A 139 12.00 -18.64 -11.50
CA TRP A 139 12.23 -17.32 -10.89
C TRP A 139 11.18 -17.01 -9.84
N SER A 140 9.91 -17.24 -10.16
CA SER A 140 8.82 -17.06 -9.18
C SER A 140 9.00 -17.93 -7.95
N ALA A 141 9.42 -19.20 -8.13
CA ALA A 141 9.68 -20.12 -7.01
C ALA A 141 10.85 -19.63 -6.15
N ALA A 142 11.96 -19.22 -6.77
CA ALA A 142 13.12 -18.70 -6.07
C ALA A 142 12.78 -17.43 -5.27
N PHE A 143 12.10 -16.47 -5.89
CA PHE A 143 11.74 -15.21 -5.24
C PHE A 143 10.68 -15.39 -4.15
N LEU A 144 9.69 -16.26 -4.35
CA LEU A 144 8.73 -16.62 -3.30
C LEU A 144 9.44 -17.22 -2.08
N GLY A 145 10.41 -18.11 -2.33
CA GLY A 145 11.26 -18.68 -1.29
C GLY A 145 12.07 -17.63 -0.52
N VAL A 146 12.69 -16.67 -1.24
CA VAL A 146 13.44 -15.57 -0.62
C VAL A 146 12.52 -14.69 0.23
N MET A 147 11.36 -14.26 -0.30
CA MET A 147 10.40 -13.45 0.44
C MET A 147 9.89 -14.19 1.69
N PHE A 148 9.59 -15.49 1.56
CA PHE A 148 9.20 -16.32 2.68
C PHE A 148 10.27 -16.34 3.77
N LEU A 149 11.53 -16.60 3.42
CA LEU A 149 12.65 -16.63 4.35
C LEU A 149 12.85 -15.30 5.06
N LEU A 150 12.84 -14.18 4.33
CA LEU A 150 12.95 -12.83 4.91
C LEU A 150 11.85 -12.56 5.95
N ASN A 151 10.62 -12.99 5.69
CA ASN A 151 9.50 -12.83 6.61
C ASN A 151 9.46 -13.86 7.74
N ALA A 152 10.09 -15.05 7.56
CA ALA A 152 10.11 -16.12 8.56
C ALA A 152 11.16 -15.89 9.67
N LEU A 153 12.19 -15.06 9.42
CA LEU A 153 13.31 -14.88 10.33
C LEU A 153 12.93 -14.03 11.55
N THR A 154 12.86 -12.72 11.40
CA THR A 154 12.52 -11.78 12.47
C THR A 154 11.91 -10.50 11.92
N VAL A 155 11.13 -9.80 12.77
CA VAL A 155 10.59 -8.46 12.46
C VAL A 155 11.70 -7.45 12.14
N ARG A 156 12.81 -7.51 12.87
CA ARG A 156 13.97 -6.65 12.63
C ARG A 156 14.63 -6.95 11.29
N GLY A 157 14.76 -8.22 10.92
CA GLY A 157 15.32 -8.64 9.63
C GLY A 157 14.49 -8.13 8.46
N PHE A 158 13.16 -8.22 8.55
CA PHE A 158 12.26 -7.58 7.59
C PHE A 158 12.52 -6.08 7.48
N GLY A 159 12.56 -5.35 8.60
CA GLY A 159 12.77 -3.90 8.61
C GLY A 159 14.10 -3.47 7.99
N GLU A 160 15.19 -4.21 8.23
CA GLU A 160 16.50 -3.92 7.62
C GLU A 160 16.49 -4.22 6.11
N ALA A 161 15.90 -5.33 5.66
CA ALA A 161 15.79 -5.65 4.23
C ALA A 161 15.00 -4.56 3.49
N GLU A 162 13.83 -4.18 4.03
CA GLU A 162 12.98 -3.15 3.44
C GLU A 162 13.65 -1.77 3.44
N TYR A 163 14.46 -1.45 4.45
CA TYR A 163 15.26 -0.23 4.47
C TYR A 163 16.19 -0.12 3.26
N TRP A 164 16.93 -1.18 2.96
CA TRP A 164 17.87 -1.19 1.82
C TRP A 164 17.16 -1.21 0.47
N PHE A 165 16.10 -1.99 0.33
CA PHE A 165 15.28 -1.99 -0.88
C PHE A 165 14.66 -0.61 -1.14
N ALA A 166 14.09 0.03 -0.12
CA ALA A 166 13.53 1.37 -0.24
C ALA A 166 14.59 2.41 -0.60
N LEU A 167 15.80 2.31 -0.04
CA LEU A 167 16.91 3.22 -0.37
C LEU A 167 17.28 3.14 -1.86
N ILE A 168 17.39 1.93 -2.41
CA ILE A 168 17.69 1.73 -3.84
C ILE A 168 16.62 2.42 -4.70
N LYS A 169 15.33 2.20 -4.40
CA LYS A 169 14.21 2.82 -5.11
C LYS A 169 14.28 4.35 -5.08
N VAL A 170 14.48 4.92 -3.89
CA VAL A 170 14.55 6.37 -3.67
C VAL A 170 15.70 6.98 -4.46
N VAL A 171 16.90 6.42 -4.35
CA VAL A 171 18.07 6.89 -5.09
C VAL A 171 17.83 6.84 -6.59
N THR A 172 17.23 5.77 -7.08
CA THR A 172 16.94 5.62 -8.51
C THR A 172 15.93 6.64 -9.02
N VAL A 173 14.83 6.89 -8.29
CA VAL A 173 13.84 7.89 -8.71
C VAL A 173 14.44 9.30 -8.65
N VAL A 174 15.23 9.61 -7.64
CA VAL A 174 15.93 10.91 -7.55
C VAL A 174 16.94 11.08 -8.69
N ALA A 175 17.74 10.06 -9.01
CA ALA A 175 18.65 10.07 -10.14
C ALA A 175 17.90 10.25 -11.48
N PHE A 176 16.79 9.53 -11.66
CA PHE A 176 15.93 9.67 -12.83
C PHE A 176 15.39 11.09 -13.00
N ILE A 177 14.85 11.67 -11.93
CA ILE A 177 14.36 13.06 -11.95
C ILE A 177 15.51 14.03 -12.27
N GLY A 178 16.66 13.84 -11.65
CA GLY A 178 17.85 14.67 -11.90
C GLY A 178 18.29 14.63 -13.37
N VAL A 179 18.45 13.43 -13.93
CA VAL A 179 18.82 13.24 -15.35
C VAL A 179 17.73 13.84 -16.25
N GLY A 180 16.47 13.57 -15.97
CA GLY A 180 15.36 14.08 -16.76
C GLY A 180 15.29 15.61 -16.78
N LEU A 181 15.47 16.27 -15.63
CA LEU A 181 15.50 17.73 -15.56
C LEU A 181 16.70 18.30 -16.33
N LEU A 182 17.89 17.68 -16.23
CA LEU A 182 19.06 18.10 -17.01
C LEU A 182 18.82 18.00 -18.53
N MET A 183 18.03 16.99 -18.99
CA MET A 183 17.61 16.86 -20.39
C MET A 183 16.59 17.95 -20.76
N ILE A 184 15.60 18.21 -19.92
CA ILE A 184 14.56 19.23 -20.14
C ILE A 184 15.19 20.62 -20.26
N PHE A 185 16.20 20.93 -19.43
CA PHE A 185 16.93 22.20 -19.49
C PHE A 185 18.04 22.23 -20.57
N GLY A 186 18.19 21.17 -21.37
CA GLY A 186 19.14 21.11 -22.48
C GLY A 186 20.62 20.94 -22.05
N ILE A 187 20.89 20.64 -20.78
CA ILE A 187 22.23 20.39 -20.27
C ILE A 187 22.72 19.02 -20.74
N LEU A 188 21.86 18.01 -20.70
CA LEU A 188 22.11 16.71 -21.29
C LEU A 188 21.42 16.60 -22.64
N LYS A 189 22.10 15.96 -23.62
CA LYS A 189 21.54 15.64 -24.94
C LYS A 189 20.52 14.50 -24.80
N GLY A 190 19.63 14.36 -25.79
CA GLY A 190 18.68 13.24 -25.88
C GLY A 190 17.21 13.64 -25.93
N ALA A 191 16.89 14.91 -25.70
CA ALA A 191 15.54 15.46 -25.90
C ALA A 191 15.61 16.63 -26.88
N PRO A 192 15.11 16.48 -28.12
CA PRO A 192 15.01 17.61 -29.05
C PRO A 192 14.18 18.74 -28.43
N HIS A 193 14.70 19.96 -28.44
CA HIS A 193 14.06 21.13 -27.85
C HIS A 193 13.59 20.98 -26.39
N GLY A 194 14.32 20.16 -25.57
CA GLY A 194 13.96 19.92 -24.18
C GLY A 194 12.69 19.09 -23.98
N GLY A 195 12.14 18.52 -25.06
CA GLY A 195 10.93 17.68 -25.01
C GLY A 195 9.60 18.43 -24.87
N TRP A 196 9.59 19.76 -24.75
CA TRP A 196 8.37 20.56 -24.55
C TRP A 196 7.34 20.41 -25.67
N SER A 197 7.79 20.10 -26.90
CA SER A 197 6.91 19.83 -28.04
C SER A 197 6.01 18.60 -27.81
N ASN A 198 6.41 17.67 -26.94
CA ASN A 198 5.62 16.47 -26.62
C ASN A 198 4.30 16.78 -25.92
N LEU A 199 4.20 17.97 -25.32
CA LEU A 199 2.96 18.45 -24.68
C LEU A 199 1.91 18.95 -25.69
N THR A 200 2.25 19.03 -26.98
CA THR A 200 1.39 19.58 -28.03
C THR A 200 1.26 18.65 -29.25
N ILE A 201 1.77 17.43 -29.18
CA ILE A 201 1.67 16.43 -30.25
C ILE A 201 0.26 15.83 -30.25
N GLY A 202 -0.41 15.83 -31.41
CA GLY A 202 -1.73 15.20 -31.57
C GLY A 202 -2.75 15.74 -30.57
N ASP A 203 -3.34 14.84 -29.77
CA ASP A 203 -4.33 15.19 -28.75
C ASP A 203 -3.71 15.55 -27.39
N ALA A 204 -2.36 15.67 -27.31
CA ALA A 204 -1.72 16.12 -26.08
C ALA A 204 -2.14 17.57 -25.75
N PRO A 205 -2.20 17.93 -24.46
CA PRO A 205 -1.80 17.13 -23.30
C PRO A 205 -2.89 16.20 -22.74
N PHE A 206 -4.11 16.14 -23.32
CA PHE A 206 -5.28 15.45 -22.77
C PHE A 206 -5.85 14.38 -23.72
N ALA A 207 -5.02 13.44 -24.15
CA ALA A 207 -5.44 12.36 -25.03
C ALA A 207 -6.56 11.52 -24.39
N GLY A 208 -7.52 11.07 -25.22
CA GLY A 208 -8.64 10.22 -24.78
C GLY A 208 -9.64 10.87 -23.81
N GLY A 209 -9.44 12.14 -23.43
CA GLY A 209 -10.35 12.92 -22.60
C GLY A 209 -10.63 12.35 -21.22
N LEU A 210 -11.83 12.65 -20.65
CA LEU A 210 -12.23 12.24 -19.31
C LEU A 210 -12.24 10.70 -19.12
N PRO A 211 -12.70 9.87 -20.08
CA PRO A 211 -12.66 8.41 -19.94
C PRO A 211 -11.26 7.87 -19.69
N ALA A 212 -10.29 8.32 -20.47
CA ALA A 212 -8.90 7.93 -20.31
C ALA A 212 -8.33 8.36 -18.94
N MET A 213 -8.67 9.58 -18.50
CA MET A 213 -8.25 10.07 -17.18
C MET A 213 -8.83 9.22 -16.03
N MET A 214 -10.07 8.75 -16.14
CA MET A 214 -10.69 7.86 -15.16
C MET A 214 -9.96 6.51 -15.10
N GLY A 215 -9.65 5.91 -16.25
CA GLY A 215 -8.84 4.68 -16.31
C GLY A 215 -7.45 4.88 -15.69
N VAL A 216 -6.79 5.99 -16.01
CA VAL A 216 -5.48 6.35 -15.43
C VAL A 216 -5.58 6.60 -13.93
N ALA A 217 -6.69 7.11 -13.40
CA ALA A 217 -6.87 7.27 -11.96
C ALA A 217 -6.85 5.94 -11.21
N MET A 218 -7.36 4.85 -11.81
CA MET A 218 -7.22 3.49 -11.26
C MET A 218 -5.76 3.03 -11.23
N ILE A 219 -5.03 3.21 -12.33
CA ILE A 219 -3.61 2.87 -12.44
C ILE A 219 -2.80 3.67 -11.40
N ALA A 220 -3.08 4.96 -11.26
CA ALA A 220 -2.47 5.82 -10.25
C ALA A 220 -2.81 5.31 -8.84
N GLY A 221 -4.06 4.93 -8.57
CA GLY A 221 -4.47 4.34 -7.30
C GLY A 221 -3.64 3.10 -6.95
N PHE A 222 -3.50 2.16 -7.87
CA PHE A 222 -2.63 1.01 -7.69
C PHE A 222 -1.17 1.42 -7.40
N SER A 223 -0.66 2.44 -8.09
CA SER A 223 0.71 2.95 -7.88
C SER A 223 0.95 3.51 -6.47
N PHE A 224 -0.11 3.95 -5.77
CA PHE A 224 -0.04 4.48 -4.41
C PHE A 224 -0.34 3.44 -3.32
N GLN A 225 -0.77 2.23 -3.65
CA GLN A 225 -0.98 1.15 -2.67
C GLN A 225 0.33 0.85 -1.94
N GLY A 226 0.21 0.50 -0.66
CA GLY A 226 1.34 0.34 0.25
C GLY A 226 1.65 1.58 1.10
N THR A 227 1.07 2.74 0.80
CA THR A 227 1.20 3.93 1.67
C THR A 227 0.59 3.69 3.04
N GLU A 228 -0.49 2.92 3.12
CA GLU A 228 -1.22 2.57 4.35
C GLU A 228 -0.49 1.54 5.23
N LEU A 229 0.60 0.94 4.75
CA LEU A 229 1.45 0.02 5.53
C LEU A 229 1.96 0.65 6.82
N ILE A 230 2.11 1.98 6.86
CA ILE A 230 2.45 2.73 8.08
C ILE A 230 1.48 2.39 9.22
N GLY A 231 0.18 2.27 8.92
CA GLY A 231 -0.84 1.92 9.90
C GLY A 231 -0.68 0.51 10.44
N VAL A 232 -0.37 -0.47 9.59
CA VAL A 232 -0.13 -1.86 9.99
C VAL A 232 1.16 -1.98 10.81
N ALA A 233 2.23 -1.31 10.37
CA ALA A 233 3.52 -1.31 11.05
C ALA A 233 3.49 -0.52 12.39
N ALA A 234 2.47 0.28 12.64
CA ALA A 234 2.33 1.06 13.88
C ALA A 234 2.33 0.18 15.14
N GLY A 235 1.73 -1.02 15.07
CA GLY A 235 1.69 -1.97 16.18
C GLY A 235 3.06 -2.53 16.57
N GLU A 236 4.02 -2.58 15.63
CA GLU A 236 5.38 -3.07 15.83
C GLU A 236 6.42 -1.94 15.96
N SER A 237 5.97 -0.66 15.99
CA SER A 237 6.83 0.51 16.19
C SER A 237 7.30 0.63 17.63
N GLU A 238 8.59 0.94 17.85
CA GLU A 238 9.13 1.24 19.17
C GLU A 238 8.46 2.49 19.79
N ASN A 239 8.28 3.55 18.99
CA ASN A 239 7.72 4.83 19.43
C ASN A 239 6.65 5.37 18.46
N PRO A 240 5.44 4.78 18.43
CA PRO A 240 4.42 5.12 17.41
C PRO A 240 3.97 6.58 17.47
N ARG A 241 3.91 7.18 18.66
CA ARG A 241 3.46 8.56 18.86
C ARG A 241 4.30 9.62 18.15
N THR A 242 5.59 9.39 18.01
CA THR A 242 6.53 10.31 17.35
C THR A 242 6.82 9.90 15.92
N THR A 243 6.88 8.59 15.70
CA THR A 243 7.30 8.03 14.42
C THR A 243 6.19 8.11 13.37
N ILE A 244 4.93 7.82 13.74
CA ILE A 244 3.80 7.88 12.81
C ILE A 244 3.55 9.29 12.27
N PRO A 245 3.46 10.36 13.10
CA PRO A 245 3.28 11.71 12.58
C PRO A 245 4.42 12.15 11.66
N ARG A 246 5.66 11.71 11.93
CA ARG A 246 6.80 11.99 11.05
C ARG A 246 6.66 11.27 9.72
N ALA A 247 6.33 9.98 9.74
CA ALA A 247 6.13 9.18 8.54
C ALA A 247 4.99 9.74 7.66
N VAL A 248 3.86 10.12 8.26
CA VAL A 248 2.74 10.75 7.53
C VAL A 248 3.14 12.05 6.84
N ARG A 249 3.94 12.91 7.50
CA ARG A 249 4.44 14.15 6.87
C ARG A 249 5.35 13.87 5.66
N GLN A 250 6.11 12.79 5.70
CA GLN A 250 6.97 12.38 4.58
C GLN A 250 6.17 11.87 3.37
N VAL A 251 4.95 11.37 3.58
CA VAL A 251 4.07 10.96 2.47
C VAL A 251 3.79 12.10 1.50
N PHE A 252 3.56 13.32 1.98
CA PHE A 252 3.35 14.49 1.11
C PHE A 252 4.52 14.73 0.14
N TRP A 253 5.75 14.79 0.67
CA TRP A 253 6.94 14.98 -0.14
C TRP A 253 7.18 13.83 -1.11
N ARG A 254 6.89 12.60 -0.67
CA ARG A 254 6.96 11.44 -1.54
C ARG A 254 6.01 11.54 -2.73
N ILE A 255 4.74 11.89 -2.50
CA ILE A 255 3.75 12.06 -3.56
C ILE A 255 4.24 13.10 -4.55
N LEU A 256 4.66 14.25 -4.06
CA LEU A 256 5.09 15.36 -4.91
C LEU A 256 6.33 14.99 -5.73
N LEU A 257 7.38 14.50 -5.09
CA LEU A 257 8.67 14.25 -5.74
C LEU A 257 8.64 12.98 -6.60
N PHE A 258 8.17 11.85 -6.05
CA PHE A 258 8.37 10.56 -6.71
C PHE A 258 7.27 10.21 -7.70
N TYR A 259 6.08 10.76 -7.54
CA TYR A 259 4.98 10.50 -8.48
C TYR A 259 4.75 11.69 -9.42
N VAL A 260 4.38 12.84 -8.91
CA VAL A 260 4.03 13.99 -9.76
C VAL A 260 5.19 14.45 -10.61
N LEU A 261 6.39 14.61 -10.01
CA LEU A 261 7.56 15.05 -10.74
C LEU A 261 8.10 13.99 -11.70
N ALA A 262 8.02 12.69 -11.35
CA ALA A 262 8.40 11.63 -12.27
C ALA A 262 7.46 11.56 -13.49
N ILE A 263 6.14 11.62 -13.28
CA ILE A 263 5.16 11.67 -14.36
C ILE A 263 5.38 12.91 -15.25
N PHE A 264 5.67 14.06 -14.65
CA PHE A 264 6.02 15.28 -15.39
C PHE A 264 7.24 15.05 -16.28
N VAL A 265 8.34 14.54 -15.73
CA VAL A 265 9.57 14.27 -16.48
C VAL A 265 9.32 13.30 -17.64
N ILE A 266 8.59 12.21 -17.40
CA ILE A 266 8.27 11.23 -18.45
C ILE A 266 7.42 11.90 -19.54
N GLY A 267 6.36 12.62 -19.15
CA GLY A 267 5.42 13.24 -20.07
C GLY A 267 6.02 14.35 -20.92
N VAL A 268 7.06 15.03 -20.42
CA VAL A 268 7.80 16.03 -21.21
C VAL A 268 8.80 15.36 -22.14
N LEU A 269 9.51 14.32 -21.69
CA LEU A 269 10.63 13.72 -22.44
C LEU A 269 10.21 12.66 -23.45
N ILE A 270 9.06 11.99 -23.23
CA ILE A 270 8.59 10.90 -24.09
C ILE A 270 7.22 11.27 -24.64
N PRO A 271 7.04 11.30 -25.98
CA PRO A 271 5.74 11.56 -26.59
C PRO A 271 4.75 10.46 -26.19
N TYR A 272 3.51 10.82 -25.87
CA TYR A 272 2.48 9.84 -25.47
C TYR A 272 2.18 8.80 -26.57
N THR A 273 2.51 9.13 -27.83
CA THR A 273 2.38 8.27 -29.01
C THR A 273 3.57 7.32 -29.20
N ASP A 274 4.58 7.34 -28.30
CA ASP A 274 5.76 6.47 -28.41
C ASP A 274 5.31 4.99 -28.41
N PRO A 275 5.71 4.19 -29.42
CA PRO A 275 5.30 2.78 -29.51
C PRO A 275 5.67 1.95 -28.26
N ASN A 276 6.73 2.36 -27.55
CA ASN A 276 7.15 1.69 -26.34
C ASN A 276 6.25 2.01 -25.13
N LEU A 277 5.54 3.16 -25.13
CA LEU A 277 4.53 3.47 -24.13
C LEU A 277 3.17 2.86 -24.49
N LEU A 278 2.86 2.71 -25.78
CA LEU A 278 1.59 2.17 -26.29
C LEU A 278 1.43 0.67 -26.07
N LYS A 279 2.50 -0.03 -25.78
CA LYS A 279 2.42 -1.42 -25.36
C LYS A 279 1.78 -1.47 -23.98
N THR A 280 0.44 -1.52 -23.96
CA THR A 280 -0.36 -1.82 -22.76
C THR A 280 -0.07 -3.23 -22.23
N ASP A 281 0.81 -3.96 -22.90
CA ASP A 281 1.32 -5.25 -22.49
C ASP A 281 2.34 -5.05 -21.37
N VAL A 282 1.84 -5.19 -20.16
CA VAL A 282 2.64 -5.23 -18.92
C VAL A 282 3.70 -6.36 -18.99
N THR A 283 3.64 -7.16 -20.02
CA THR A 283 4.56 -8.28 -20.29
C THR A 283 5.90 -7.84 -20.89
N ASP A 284 6.04 -6.60 -21.40
CA ASP A 284 7.31 -6.08 -21.89
C ASP A 284 7.88 -5.02 -20.94
N ILE A 285 8.25 -5.45 -19.74
CA ILE A 285 8.88 -4.61 -18.71
C ILE A 285 10.23 -4.03 -19.15
N GLY A 286 10.84 -4.60 -20.20
CA GLY A 286 12.06 -4.09 -20.83
C GLY A 286 11.91 -2.65 -21.37
N VAL A 287 10.72 -2.11 -21.36
CA VAL A 287 10.38 -0.80 -21.94
C VAL A 287 9.82 0.18 -20.91
N SER A 288 10.21 0.04 -19.65
CA SER A 288 9.89 1.02 -18.61
C SER A 288 10.20 2.46 -19.09
N PRO A 289 9.30 3.44 -18.90
CA PRO A 289 9.57 4.82 -19.28
C PRO A 289 10.82 5.39 -18.60
N PHE A 290 11.18 4.89 -17.41
CA PHE A 290 12.42 5.23 -16.74
C PHE A 290 13.64 4.76 -17.57
N THR A 291 13.60 3.54 -18.08
CA THR A 291 14.64 2.98 -18.94
C THR A 291 14.76 3.78 -20.24
N LEU A 292 13.64 4.19 -20.85
CA LEU A 292 13.62 4.97 -22.09
C LEU A 292 14.32 6.32 -21.91
N VAL A 293 14.02 7.05 -20.83
CA VAL A 293 14.68 8.34 -20.54
C VAL A 293 16.18 8.20 -20.41
N PHE A 294 16.68 7.20 -19.67
CA PHE A 294 18.11 6.95 -19.56
C PHE A 294 18.77 6.56 -20.89
N ARG A 295 18.07 5.77 -21.71
CA ARG A 295 18.56 5.44 -23.08
C ARG A 295 18.64 6.68 -23.96
N HIS A 296 17.66 7.57 -23.93
CA HIS A 296 17.66 8.83 -24.67
C HIS A 296 18.78 9.76 -24.18
N ALA A 297 19.14 9.72 -22.89
CA ALA A 297 20.29 10.44 -22.35
C ALA A 297 21.65 9.87 -22.79
N GLY A 298 21.68 8.82 -23.63
CA GLY A 298 22.91 8.18 -24.10
C GLY A 298 23.56 7.22 -23.09
N LEU A 299 22.86 6.90 -22.00
CA LEU A 299 23.32 5.99 -20.95
C LEU A 299 22.92 4.55 -21.31
N ALA A 300 23.57 3.96 -22.31
CA ALA A 300 23.19 2.66 -22.88
C ALA A 300 23.20 1.50 -21.88
N PHE A 301 24.10 1.52 -20.88
CA PHE A 301 24.16 0.53 -19.81
C PHE A 301 22.98 0.63 -18.83
N ALA A 302 22.24 1.74 -18.86
CA ALA A 302 21.18 2.03 -17.90
C ALA A 302 20.00 1.05 -18.02
N ALA A 303 19.77 0.41 -19.15
CA ALA A 303 18.68 -0.55 -19.31
C ALA A 303 18.82 -1.75 -18.36
N GLY A 304 19.99 -2.37 -18.32
CA GLY A 304 20.25 -3.49 -17.39
C GLY A 304 20.21 -3.06 -15.93
N VAL A 305 20.80 -1.89 -15.59
CA VAL A 305 20.75 -1.34 -14.23
C VAL A 305 19.31 -1.04 -13.84
N MET A 306 18.53 -0.42 -14.73
CA MET A 306 17.14 -0.08 -14.45
C MET A 306 16.29 -1.34 -14.24
N ASN A 307 16.47 -2.38 -15.05
CA ASN A 307 15.76 -3.65 -14.85
C ASN A 307 16.13 -4.28 -13.50
N ALA A 308 17.39 -4.22 -13.08
CA ALA A 308 17.81 -4.67 -11.76
C ALA A 308 17.12 -3.88 -10.63
N VAL A 309 16.98 -2.55 -10.79
CA VAL A 309 16.23 -1.71 -9.83
C VAL A 309 14.74 -2.05 -9.84
N ILE A 310 14.14 -2.21 -11.01
CA ILE A 310 12.72 -2.62 -11.11
C ILE A 310 12.53 -3.97 -10.40
N LEU A 311 13.41 -4.94 -10.63
CA LEU A 311 13.36 -6.22 -9.94
C LEU A 311 13.43 -6.06 -8.42
N THR A 312 14.36 -5.26 -7.91
CA THR A 312 14.44 -4.99 -6.46
C THR A 312 13.19 -4.29 -5.93
N ALA A 313 12.59 -3.38 -6.71
CA ALA A 313 11.38 -2.68 -6.35
C ALA A 313 10.16 -3.61 -6.28
N VAL A 314 10.01 -4.49 -7.26
CA VAL A 314 8.97 -5.51 -7.32
C VAL A 314 9.08 -6.48 -6.15
N LEU A 315 10.28 -7.02 -5.90
CA LEU A 315 10.54 -7.93 -4.78
C LEU A 315 10.30 -7.28 -3.42
N SER A 316 10.65 -6.00 -3.26
CA SER A 316 10.37 -5.26 -2.04
C SER A 316 8.86 -5.03 -1.85
N ALA A 317 8.11 -4.71 -2.91
CA ALA A 317 6.65 -4.57 -2.82
C ALA A 317 5.99 -5.90 -2.40
N GLY A 318 6.38 -7.02 -3.03
CA GLY A 318 5.94 -8.36 -2.64
C GLY A 318 6.33 -8.73 -1.20
N ASN A 319 7.55 -8.40 -0.76
CA ASN A 319 8.02 -8.63 0.61
C ASN A 319 7.21 -7.83 1.64
N SER A 320 6.93 -6.56 1.37
CA SER A 320 6.06 -5.71 2.19
C SER A 320 4.61 -6.23 2.21
N GLY A 321 4.12 -6.73 1.08
CA GLY A 321 2.81 -7.37 0.96
C GLY A 321 2.70 -8.64 1.82
N MET A 322 3.73 -9.48 1.80
CA MET A 322 3.81 -10.68 2.63
C MET A 322 3.84 -10.33 4.12
N TYR A 323 4.57 -9.29 4.50
CA TYR A 323 4.55 -8.76 5.86
C TYR A 323 3.15 -8.30 6.26
N ALA A 324 2.52 -7.42 5.47
CA ALA A 324 1.23 -6.82 5.78
C ALA A 324 0.10 -7.84 5.89
N SER A 325 -0.03 -8.74 4.91
CA SER A 325 -1.07 -9.77 4.90
C SER A 325 -0.89 -10.77 6.05
N THR A 326 0.34 -11.17 6.34
CA THR A 326 0.64 -12.07 7.48
C THR A 326 0.19 -11.45 8.80
N ARG A 327 0.47 -10.16 9.04
CA ARG A 327 0.06 -9.43 10.26
C ARG A 327 -1.44 -9.24 10.32
N MET A 328 -2.08 -8.95 9.20
CA MET A 328 -3.54 -8.82 9.16
C MET A 328 -4.24 -10.13 9.51
N LEU A 329 -3.81 -11.27 8.95
CA LEU A 329 -4.39 -12.57 9.27
C LEU A 329 -4.16 -12.97 10.73
N TYR A 330 -2.96 -12.70 11.26
CA TYR A 330 -2.66 -12.86 12.67
C TYR A 330 -3.60 -12.02 13.56
N ASN A 331 -3.78 -10.74 13.21
CA ASN A 331 -4.66 -9.85 13.98
C ASN A 331 -6.12 -10.33 13.95
N LEU A 332 -6.64 -10.72 12.79
CA LEU A 332 -7.96 -11.31 12.68
C LEU A 332 -8.13 -12.55 13.59
N ALA A 333 -7.09 -13.39 13.68
CA ALA A 333 -7.13 -14.56 14.54
C ALA A 333 -7.07 -14.23 16.04
N THR A 334 -6.28 -13.22 16.43
CA THR A 334 -6.21 -12.77 17.84
C THR A 334 -7.49 -12.07 18.28
N GLU A 335 -8.21 -11.41 17.36
CA GLU A 335 -9.51 -10.80 17.60
C GLU A 335 -10.69 -11.81 17.48
N GLY A 336 -10.41 -13.10 17.25
CA GLY A 336 -11.45 -14.14 17.11
C GLY A 336 -12.21 -14.11 15.80
N ARG A 337 -11.69 -13.40 14.78
CA ARG A 337 -12.27 -13.22 13.44
C ARG A 337 -11.67 -14.12 12.37
N ALA A 338 -10.66 -14.91 12.73
CA ALA A 338 -10.06 -15.97 11.93
C ALA A 338 -9.72 -17.18 12.81
N PRO A 339 -9.46 -18.35 12.22
CA PRO A 339 -9.06 -19.54 12.98
C PRO A 339 -7.88 -19.27 13.93
N LYS A 340 -7.98 -19.70 15.17
CA LYS A 340 -6.94 -19.53 16.22
C LYS A 340 -5.57 -20.05 15.84
N LEU A 341 -5.51 -20.96 14.85
CA LEU A 341 -4.28 -21.47 14.26
C LEU A 341 -3.33 -20.35 13.80
N PHE A 342 -3.87 -19.26 13.26
CA PHE A 342 -3.12 -18.13 12.73
C PHE A 342 -2.62 -17.16 13.81
N ALA A 343 -3.09 -17.29 15.05
CA ALA A 343 -2.63 -16.49 16.19
C ALA A 343 -1.34 -17.00 16.84
N LYS A 344 -0.79 -18.15 16.37
CA LYS A 344 0.44 -18.71 16.94
C LYS A 344 1.67 -17.97 16.45
N LEU A 345 2.48 -17.47 17.40
CA LEU A 345 3.78 -16.83 17.12
C LEU A 345 4.93 -17.83 17.28
N SER A 346 5.99 -17.63 16.49
CA SER A 346 7.28 -18.29 16.70
C SER A 346 8.05 -17.61 17.84
N ALA A 347 9.17 -18.20 18.27
CA ALA A 347 10.09 -17.60 19.25
C ALA A 347 10.59 -16.20 18.81
N GLY A 348 10.71 -15.96 17.50
CA GLY A 348 11.08 -14.66 16.92
C GLY A 348 9.92 -13.66 16.78
N GLY A 349 8.72 -13.95 17.31
CA GLY A 349 7.55 -13.08 17.22
C GLY A 349 6.87 -13.06 15.85
N VAL A 350 7.14 -14.04 14.98
CA VAL A 350 6.57 -14.14 13.63
C VAL A 350 5.38 -15.10 13.63
N PRO A 351 4.21 -14.73 13.06
CA PRO A 351 3.03 -15.59 12.96
C PRO A 351 3.18 -16.59 11.80
N ARG A 352 3.90 -17.69 12.03
CA ARG A 352 4.29 -18.67 10.99
C ARG A 352 3.12 -19.25 10.21
N ASN A 353 2.03 -19.63 10.89
CA ASN A 353 0.89 -20.24 10.20
C ASN A 353 0.16 -19.24 9.29
N ALA A 354 0.08 -17.97 9.69
CA ALA A 354 -0.43 -16.92 8.83
C ALA A 354 0.51 -16.67 7.63
N LEU A 355 1.83 -16.77 7.85
CA LEU A 355 2.82 -16.68 6.79
C LEU A 355 2.68 -17.82 5.78
N TYR A 356 2.50 -19.08 6.23
CA TYR A 356 2.25 -20.21 5.33
C TYR A 356 0.99 -20.02 4.49
N ALA A 357 -0.13 -19.59 5.10
CA ALA A 357 -1.37 -19.34 4.37
C ALA A 357 -1.22 -18.22 3.33
N THR A 358 -0.54 -17.14 3.68
CA THR A 358 -0.26 -16.03 2.75
C THR A 358 0.64 -16.48 1.61
N THR A 359 1.69 -17.27 1.89
CA THR A 359 2.60 -17.83 0.87
C THR A 359 1.87 -18.76 -0.09
N ALA A 360 0.91 -19.55 0.42
CA ALA A 360 0.09 -20.44 -0.42
C ALA A 360 -0.78 -19.65 -1.42
N VAL A 361 -1.30 -18.48 -1.03
CA VAL A 361 -2.00 -17.57 -1.97
C VAL A 361 -1.01 -16.93 -2.95
N GLY A 362 0.17 -16.51 -2.48
CA GLY A 362 1.24 -16.00 -3.35
C GLY A 362 1.65 -17.01 -4.43
N ALA A 363 1.53 -18.32 -4.15
CA ALA A 363 1.80 -19.39 -5.12
C ALA A 363 0.82 -19.44 -6.30
N LEU A 364 -0.25 -18.63 -6.32
CA LEU A 364 -1.11 -18.46 -7.50
C LEU A 364 -0.33 -17.94 -8.72
N CYS A 365 0.85 -17.32 -8.53
CA CYS A 365 1.76 -16.96 -9.62
C CYS A 365 2.12 -18.18 -10.50
N PHE A 366 2.13 -19.40 -9.96
CA PHE A 366 2.46 -20.61 -10.73
C PHE A 366 1.40 -20.99 -11.80
N PHE A 367 0.21 -20.39 -11.74
CA PHE A 367 -0.76 -20.56 -12.83
C PHE A 367 -0.28 -20.00 -14.17
N THR A 368 0.77 -19.16 -14.18
CA THR A 368 1.43 -18.70 -15.41
C THR A 368 1.90 -19.86 -16.29
N SER A 369 2.34 -20.95 -15.69
CA SER A 369 2.75 -22.16 -16.41
C SER A 369 1.59 -22.88 -17.15
N LEU A 370 0.33 -22.63 -16.75
CA LEU A 370 -0.86 -23.24 -17.33
C LEU A 370 -1.61 -22.31 -18.30
N TYR A 371 -1.69 -21.03 -17.98
CA TYR A 371 -2.54 -20.05 -18.68
C TYR A 371 -1.76 -18.91 -19.35
N GLY A 372 -0.43 -18.87 -19.17
CA GLY A 372 0.45 -17.84 -19.69
C GLY A 372 0.53 -16.59 -18.78
N ASP A 373 1.68 -15.94 -18.84
CA ASP A 373 2.07 -14.84 -17.94
C ASP A 373 1.12 -13.66 -18.01
N LYS A 374 0.77 -13.21 -19.21
CA LYS A 374 -0.11 -12.06 -19.44
C LYS A 374 -1.50 -12.25 -18.84
N THR A 375 -2.12 -13.40 -19.11
CA THR A 375 -3.48 -13.71 -18.66
C THR A 375 -3.55 -13.74 -17.14
N VAL A 376 -2.62 -14.46 -16.50
CA VAL A 376 -2.56 -14.58 -15.05
C VAL A 376 -2.25 -13.24 -14.40
N TYR A 377 -1.29 -12.49 -14.96
CA TYR A 377 -0.97 -11.14 -14.45
C TYR A 377 -2.19 -10.24 -14.42
N MET A 378 -2.95 -10.15 -15.52
CA MET A 378 -4.14 -9.30 -15.60
C MET A 378 -5.24 -9.74 -14.64
N TRP A 379 -5.48 -11.05 -14.48
CA TRP A 379 -6.45 -11.56 -13.50
C TRP A 379 -6.09 -11.14 -12.08
N LEU A 380 -4.83 -11.33 -11.69
CA LEU A 380 -4.33 -11.00 -10.37
C LEU A 380 -4.34 -9.48 -10.12
N LEU A 381 -3.92 -8.68 -11.11
CA LEU A 381 -3.88 -7.23 -11.03
C LEU A 381 -5.28 -6.63 -10.84
N ASN A 382 -6.24 -7.03 -11.67
CA ASN A 382 -7.62 -6.54 -11.59
C ASN A 382 -8.24 -6.88 -10.22
N THR A 383 -8.00 -8.10 -9.74
CA THR A 383 -8.50 -8.55 -8.45
C THR A 383 -7.88 -7.77 -7.28
N SER A 384 -6.58 -7.46 -7.36
CA SER A 384 -5.87 -6.67 -6.33
C SER A 384 -6.32 -5.20 -6.32
N GLY A 385 -6.45 -4.56 -7.48
CA GLY A 385 -6.70 -3.12 -7.58
C GLY A 385 -7.94 -2.65 -6.81
N MET A 386 -9.10 -3.27 -7.05
CA MET A 386 -10.36 -2.91 -6.41
C MET A 386 -10.33 -3.06 -4.88
N THR A 387 -9.69 -4.12 -4.38
CA THR A 387 -9.62 -4.41 -2.95
C THR A 387 -8.82 -3.35 -2.18
N GLY A 388 -7.85 -2.69 -2.81
CA GLY A 388 -7.12 -1.55 -2.25
C GLY A 388 -8.02 -0.33 -2.02
N PHE A 389 -8.87 0.03 -2.99
CA PHE A 389 -9.82 1.14 -2.83
C PHE A 389 -10.85 0.87 -1.72
N ILE A 390 -11.31 -0.38 -1.56
CA ILE A 390 -12.18 -0.78 -0.44
C ILE A 390 -11.48 -0.56 0.91
N ALA A 391 -10.20 -0.89 1.03
CA ALA A 391 -9.43 -0.64 2.24
C ALA A 391 -9.33 0.88 2.55
N TRP A 392 -9.09 1.70 1.53
CA TRP A 392 -9.03 3.15 1.66
C TRP A 392 -10.38 3.78 2.04
N LEU A 393 -11.49 3.28 1.48
CA LEU A 393 -12.85 3.63 1.94
C LEU A 393 -13.02 3.33 3.43
N GLY A 394 -12.52 2.16 3.86
CA GLY A 394 -12.55 1.76 5.27
C GLY A 394 -11.80 2.73 6.17
N ILE A 395 -10.63 3.24 5.75
CA ILE A 395 -9.86 4.26 6.47
C ILE A 395 -10.67 5.55 6.61
N ALA A 396 -11.24 6.04 5.50
CA ALA A 396 -11.98 7.30 5.46
C ALA A 396 -13.21 7.26 6.38
N VAL A 397 -14.02 6.20 6.29
CA VAL A 397 -15.22 6.00 7.12
C VAL A 397 -14.86 5.87 8.60
N SER A 398 -13.85 5.05 8.91
CA SER A 398 -13.42 4.82 10.29
C SER A 398 -12.92 6.10 10.95
N HIS A 399 -12.11 6.90 10.24
CA HIS A 399 -11.60 8.16 10.76
C HIS A 399 -12.72 9.20 10.98
N TYR A 400 -13.63 9.34 10.02
CA TYR A 400 -14.75 10.27 10.18
C TYR A 400 -15.57 9.94 11.43
N ARG A 401 -15.88 8.65 11.63
CA ARG A 401 -16.64 8.19 12.79
C ARG A 401 -15.83 8.33 14.10
N PHE A 402 -14.56 7.96 14.08
CA PHE A 402 -13.66 8.12 15.23
C PHE A 402 -13.65 9.57 15.74
N ARG A 403 -13.37 10.53 14.86
CA ARG A 403 -13.28 11.95 15.24
C ARG A 403 -14.62 12.49 15.76
N LYS A 404 -15.74 12.10 15.14
CA LYS A 404 -17.10 12.46 15.63
C LYS A 404 -17.37 11.87 17.01
N GLY A 405 -17.04 10.60 17.23
CA GLY A 405 -17.20 9.94 18.54
C GLY A 405 -16.31 10.55 19.61
N TYR A 406 -15.04 10.82 19.25
CA TYR A 406 -14.06 11.45 20.15
C TYR A 406 -14.57 12.79 20.72
N VAL A 407 -15.05 13.66 19.84
CA VAL A 407 -15.61 14.96 20.23
C VAL A 407 -16.93 14.81 21.00
N LYS A 408 -17.80 13.86 20.56
CA LYS A 408 -19.10 13.64 21.21
C LYS A 408 -18.98 13.09 22.64
N GLN A 409 -17.89 12.36 22.94
CA GLN A 409 -17.57 11.90 24.28
C GLN A 409 -16.87 12.99 25.13
N GLY A 410 -16.80 14.23 24.66
CA GLY A 410 -16.28 15.38 25.40
C GLY A 410 -14.75 15.53 25.38
N TYR A 411 -14.03 14.77 24.55
CA TYR A 411 -12.58 14.91 24.43
C TYR A 411 -12.20 16.05 23.49
N ARG A 412 -11.12 16.77 23.84
CA ARG A 412 -10.60 17.87 23.03
C ARG A 412 -9.61 17.36 22.00
N VAL A 413 -9.72 17.86 20.77
CA VAL A 413 -8.92 17.44 19.62
C VAL A 413 -7.42 17.74 19.80
N ASP A 414 -7.08 18.84 20.48
CA ASP A 414 -5.69 19.21 20.83
C ASP A 414 -4.98 18.20 21.76
N GLN A 415 -5.73 17.28 22.36
CA GLN A 415 -5.20 16.20 23.19
C GLN A 415 -4.80 14.96 22.39
N LEU A 416 -5.11 14.90 21.09
CA LEU A 416 -4.66 13.80 20.22
C LEU A 416 -3.12 13.82 20.06
N PRO A 417 -2.46 12.67 19.97
CA PRO A 417 -1.02 12.60 19.67
C PRO A 417 -0.65 13.21 18.32
N TYR A 418 -1.55 13.10 17.37
CA TYR A 418 -1.47 13.68 16.03
C TYR A 418 -2.88 14.08 15.58
N GLU A 419 -3.02 15.25 14.99
CA GLU A 419 -4.29 15.78 14.50
C GLU A 419 -4.26 15.92 12.98
N SER A 420 -5.27 15.35 12.30
CA SER A 420 -5.56 15.62 10.90
C SER A 420 -6.29 16.94 10.76
N LYS A 421 -5.57 17.96 10.30
CA LYS A 421 -6.08 19.36 10.25
C LYS A 421 -7.22 19.57 9.26
N TRP A 422 -7.37 18.69 8.26
CA TRP A 422 -8.34 18.80 7.19
C TRP A 422 -9.67 18.09 7.48
N PHE A 423 -9.92 17.75 8.74
CA PHE A 423 -11.21 17.17 9.12
C PHE A 423 -12.32 18.26 9.11
N PRO A 424 -13.53 17.99 8.59
CA PRO A 424 -14.01 16.73 7.99
C PRO A 424 -13.75 16.59 6.50
N PHE A 425 -13.22 17.63 5.83
CA PHE A 425 -13.04 17.67 4.38
C PHE A 425 -12.16 16.50 3.86
N GLY A 426 -11.01 16.25 4.50
CA GLY A 426 -10.07 15.23 4.04
C GLY A 426 -10.70 13.83 3.90
N PRO A 427 -11.25 13.23 4.97
CA PRO A 427 -11.87 11.91 4.87
C PRO A 427 -13.11 11.88 3.97
N LEU A 428 -13.91 12.95 3.88
CA LEU A 428 -15.06 13.02 2.97
C LEU A 428 -14.62 13.10 1.50
N PHE A 429 -13.63 13.91 1.18
CA PHE A 429 -13.06 13.99 -0.16
C PHE A 429 -12.51 12.63 -0.60
N ALA A 430 -11.72 11.98 0.27
CA ALA A 430 -11.17 10.66 -0.03
C ALA A 430 -12.27 9.61 -0.21
N PHE A 431 -13.30 9.63 0.62
CA PHE A 431 -14.45 8.73 0.51
C PHE A 431 -15.17 8.88 -0.83
N VAL A 432 -15.53 10.11 -1.20
CA VAL A 432 -16.25 10.38 -2.44
C VAL A 432 -15.39 10.00 -3.65
N LEU A 433 -14.12 10.39 -3.66
CA LEU A 433 -13.24 10.11 -4.79
C LEU A 433 -12.96 8.61 -4.94
N CYS A 434 -12.78 7.86 -3.85
CA CYS A 434 -12.68 6.39 -3.90
C CYS A 434 -13.92 5.76 -4.55
N ILE A 435 -15.12 6.21 -4.20
CA ILE A 435 -16.37 5.70 -4.79
C ILE A 435 -16.42 6.05 -6.28
N VAL A 436 -16.14 7.31 -6.65
CA VAL A 436 -16.18 7.76 -8.04
C VAL A 436 -15.24 6.94 -8.90
N ILE A 437 -14.01 6.70 -8.43
CA ILE A 437 -13.02 5.92 -9.18
C ILE A 437 -13.43 4.44 -9.22
N ALA A 438 -13.81 3.85 -8.08
CA ALA A 438 -14.19 2.44 -8.01
C ALA A 438 -15.39 2.11 -8.92
N LEU A 439 -16.36 3.02 -9.02
CA LEU A 439 -17.53 2.84 -9.89
C LEU A 439 -17.25 3.27 -11.34
N GLY A 440 -16.37 4.26 -11.53
CA GLY A 440 -16.08 4.85 -12.84
C GLY A 440 -14.99 4.13 -13.64
N GLN A 441 -14.28 3.16 -13.09
CA GLN A 441 -13.11 2.55 -13.71
C GLN A 441 -13.38 1.90 -15.08
N ASP A 442 -14.56 1.33 -15.27
CA ASP A 442 -14.98 0.68 -16.54
C ASP A 442 -16.42 1.09 -16.90
N TYR A 443 -16.75 2.36 -16.71
CA TYR A 443 -18.11 2.83 -16.99
C TYR A 443 -18.47 2.71 -18.48
N GLN A 444 -17.48 2.71 -19.38
CA GLN A 444 -17.70 2.54 -20.82
C GLN A 444 -18.29 1.17 -21.16
N ALA A 445 -17.99 0.13 -20.38
CA ALA A 445 -18.59 -1.20 -20.57
C ALA A 445 -20.12 -1.16 -20.46
N PHE A 446 -20.68 -0.23 -19.68
CA PHE A 446 -22.12 -0.03 -19.55
C PHE A 446 -22.75 0.84 -20.64
N LEU A 447 -21.94 1.63 -21.34
CA LEU A 447 -22.38 2.51 -22.43
C LEU A 447 -22.25 1.84 -23.80
N ALA A 448 -21.58 0.70 -23.90
CA ALA A 448 -21.40 -0.04 -25.13
C ALA A 448 -22.72 -0.65 -25.63
N ASN A 449 -22.88 -0.75 -26.95
CA ASN A 449 -24.06 -1.38 -27.58
C ASN A 449 -24.27 -2.86 -27.17
N ARG A 450 -23.21 -3.52 -26.72
CA ARG A 450 -23.22 -4.86 -26.11
C ARG A 450 -22.36 -4.82 -24.86
N ILE A 451 -22.96 -5.14 -23.71
CA ILE A 451 -22.23 -5.19 -22.44
C ILE A 451 -21.39 -6.46 -22.39
N ASP A 452 -20.10 -6.31 -22.21
CA ASP A 452 -19.23 -7.43 -21.86
C ASP A 452 -19.41 -7.76 -20.37
N TRP A 453 -20.35 -8.65 -20.08
CA TRP A 453 -20.64 -9.07 -18.70
C TRP A 453 -19.45 -9.76 -18.03
N ALA A 454 -18.59 -10.44 -18.79
CA ALA A 454 -17.40 -11.09 -18.23
C ALA A 454 -16.40 -10.04 -17.73
N GLY A 455 -16.14 -9.00 -18.52
CA GLY A 455 -15.29 -7.87 -18.13
C GLY A 455 -15.86 -7.09 -16.96
N VAL A 456 -17.17 -6.76 -17.00
CA VAL A 456 -17.86 -6.07 -15.91
C VAL A 456 -17.78 -6.85 -14.59
N VAL A 457 -18.05 -8.16 -14.62
CA VAL A 457 -17.95 -9.01 -13.43
C VAL A 457 -16.52 -9.05 -12.92
N ALA A 458 -15.53 -9.26 -13.81
CA ALA A 458 -14.12 -9.29 -13.43
C ALA A 458 -13.69 -7.97 -12.74
N THR A 459 -14.20 -6.84 -13.23
CA THR A 459 -13.86 -5.51 -12.70
C THR A 459 -14.53 -5.22 -11.36
N TYR A 460 -15.83 -5.52 -11.23
CA TYR A 460 -16.64 -5.03 -10.09
C TYR A 460 -16.95 -6.08 -9.02
N VAL A 461 -16.64 -7.37 -9.23
CA VAL A 461 -17.00 -8.47 -8.30
C VAL A 461 -16.50 -8.25 -6.86
N GLY A 462 -15.41 -7.51 -6.68
CA GLY A 462 -14.87 -7.17 -5.36
C GLY A 462 -15.85 -6.39 -4.48
N ILE A 463 -16.67 -5.52 -5.08
CA ILE A 463 -17.64 -4.70 -4.34
C ILE A 463 -18.77 -5.56 -3.76
N PRO A 464 -19.56 -6.32 -4.56
CA PRO A 464 -20.60 -7.17 -4.01
C PRO A 464 -20.05 -8.24 -3.07
N LEU A 465 -18.87 -8.78 -3.34
CA LEU A 465 -18.23 -9.76 -2.45
C LEU A 465 -17.96 -9.14 -1.06
N PHE A 466 -17.39 -7.94 -1.03
CA PHE A 466 -17.17 -7.22 0.23
C PHE A 466 -18.48 -6.98 0.98
N LEU A 467 -19.53 -6.54 0.28
CA LEU A 467 -20.84 -6.30 0.88
C LEU A 467 -21.47 -7.60 1.42
N VAL A 468 -21.37 -8.70 0.68
CA VAL A 468 -21.87 -10.01 1.12
C VAL A 468 -21.14 -10.47 2.38
N VAL A 469 -19.83 -10.34 2.43
CA VAL A 469 -19.01 -10.69 3.61
C VAL A 469 -19.38 -9.82 4.80
N TRP A 470 -19.48 -8.50 4.60
CA TRP A 470 -19.84 -7.56 5.66
C TRP A 470 -21.24 -7.80 6.20
N LEU A 471 -22.26 -7.79 5.32
CA LEU A 471 -23.66 -7.96 5.70
C LEU A 471 -23.93 -9.37 6.21
N GLY A 472 -23.32 -10.40 5.60
CA GLY A 472 -23.42 -11.78 6.06
C GLY A 472 -22.90 -11.96 7.49
N TYR A 473 -21.70 -11.44 7.80
CA TYR A 473 -21.18 -11.44 9.17
C TYR A 473 -22.14 -10.72 10.13
N ARG A 474 -22.63 -9.55 9.71
CA ARG A 474 -23.56 -8.76 10.52
C ARG A 474 -24.86 -9.48 10.83
N LEU A 475 -25.41 -10.19 9.85
CA LEU A 475 -26.63 -10.99 10.04
C LEU A 475 -26.39 -12.19 10.97
N VAL A 476 -25.31 -12.93 10.74
CA VAL A 476 -24.99 -14.14 11.53
C VAL A 476 -24.62 -13.80 12.98
N LYS A 477 -23.78 -12.79 13.18
CA LYS A 477 -23.32 -12.37 14.51
C LYS A 477 -24.20 -11.33 15.18
N LYS A 478 -25.24 -10.84 14.48
CA LYS A 478 -26.14 -9.79 14.96
C LYS A 478 -25.40 -8.52 15.39
N SER A 479 -24.25 -8.22 14.73
CA SER A 479 -23.47 -7.03 15.05
C SER A 479 -24.26 -5.76 14.72
N ARG A 480 -24.05 -4.71 15.53
CA ARG A 480 -24.73 -3.41 15.38
C ARG A 480 -23.72 -2.32 15.10
N PHE A 481 -24.18 -1.25 14.44
CA PHE A 481 -23.35 -0.06 14.33
C PHE A 481 -22.99 0.48 15.72
N VAL A 482 -21.70 0.71 15.93
CA VAL A 482 -21.20 1.29 17.18
C VAL A 482 -21.72 2.73 17.30
N ARG A 483 -22.43 3.05 18.39
CA ARG A 483 -22.84 4.44 18.64
C ARG A 483 -21.64 5.26 19.03
N TYR A 484 -21.69 6.56 18.79
CA TYR A 484 -20.55 7.46 19.12
C TYR A 484 -20.22 7.47 20.61
N GLU A 485 -21.24 7.30 21.45
CA GLU A 485 -21.11 7.25 22.92
C GLU A 485 -20.47 5.96 23.42
N ASP A 486 -20.67 4.84 22.67
CA ASP A 486 -20.23 3.50 23.05
C ASP A 486 -18.84 3.16 22.51
N MET A 487 -18.21 4.10 21.78
CA MET A 487 -16.86 3.87 21.24
C MET A 487 -15.83 3.75 22.35
N GLU A 488 -14.97 2.74 22.29
CA GLU A 488 -13.89 2.50 23.25
C GLU A 488 -12.74 3.52 23.13
N ILE A 489 -13.00 4.78 23.48
CA ILE A 489 -12.04 5.88 23.40
C ILE A 489 -11.33 6.11 24.73
N ALA A 490 -12.05 6.06 25.85
CA ALA A 490 -11.55 6.36 27.18
C ALA A 490 -10.26 5.61 27.59
N PRO A 491 -10.11 4.30 27.38
CA PRO A 491 -8.90 3.57 27.76
C PRO A 491 -7.65 4.09 27.03
N TRP A 492 -7.81 4.47 25.75
CA TRP A 492 -6.71 4.99 24.94
C TRP A 492 -6.35 6.43 25.28
N VAL A 493 -7.33 7.25 25.69
CA VAL A 493 -7.06 8.60 26.24
C VAL A 493 -6.24 8.51 27.51
N ALA A 494 -6.61 7.61 28.44
CA ALA A 494 -5.85 7.37 29.66
C ALA A 494 -4.41 6.94 29.36
N ALA A 495 -4.23 5.90 28.51
CA ALA A 495 -2.91 5.41 28.09
C ALA A 495 -2.05 6.51 27.42
N ASN A 496 -2.69 7.39 26.63
CA ASN A 496 -2.01 8.50 25.99
C ASN A 496 -1.57 9.60 26.97
N ARG A 497 -2.35 9.87 28.04
CA ARG A 497 -1.99 10.81 29.12
C ARG A 497 -0.82 10.30 29.94
N ASP A 498 -0.84 9.03 30.35
CA ASP A 498 0.23 8.44 31.15
C ASP A 498 1.56 8.39 30.42
N GLY A 499 1.54 8.07 29.12
CA GLY A 499 2.74 8.11 28.30
C GLY A 499 3.30 9.50 28.04
N ARG A 500 2.48 10.57 28.09
CA ARG A 500 2.99 11.96 28.08
C ARG A 500 3.67 12.31 29.39
N ARG A 501 3.12 11.91 30.54
CA ARG A 501 3.72 12.13 31.85
C ARG A 501 5.06 11.42 31.99
N GLY A 502 5.15 10.16 31.53
CA GLY A 502 6.41 9.41 31.55
C GLY A 502 7.50 10.02 30.67
N ALA A 503 7.14 10.56 29.49
CA ALA A 503 8.08 11.23 28.61
C ALA A 503 8.58 12.58 29.14
N GLN A 504 7.75 13.31 29.92
CA GLN A 504 8.14 14.55 30.56
C GLN A 504 8.96 14.34 31.85
N ALA A 505 8.86 13.15 32.46
CA ALA A 505 9.58 12.81 33.69
C ALA A 505 10.99 12.22 33.42
N GLN A 506 11.36 11.92 32.17
CA GLN A 506 12.75 11.60 31.85
C GLN A 506 13.54 12.91 31.73
N PRO A 507 14.55 13.15 32.56
CA PRO A 507 15.42 14.31 32.42
C PRO A 507 16.12 14.22 31.06
N VAL A 508 16.20 15.36 30.37
CA VAL A 508 17.05 15.52 29.18
C VAL A 508 18.47 15.13 29.61
N SER A 509 18.92 13.93 29.26
CA SER A 509 20.31 13.57 29.39
C SER A 509 21.10 14.52 28.50
N GLN A 510 21.78 15.46 29.11
CA GLN A 510 22.80 16.29 28.50
C GLN A 510 23.83 15.34 27.88
N HIS A 511 23.78 15.13 26.58
CA HIS A 511 24.97 14.78 25.82
C HIS A 511 25.59 16.10 25.39
N GLU A 512 26.32 16.66 26.35
CA GLU A 512 27.39 17.61 26.08
C GLU A 512 28.55 16.88 25.43
N THR A 513 28.98 17.48 24.36
CA THR A 513 30.37 17.74 23.92
C THR A 513 31.43 16.70 24.29
N ALA A 514 31.92 15.95 23.30
CA ALA A 514 33.34 15.77 23.01
C ALA A 514 33.48 15.36 21.51
#